data_d5f82bb6e1ca2be2830854f1249abacc
#
_entry.id   d5f82bb6e1ca2be2830854f1249abacc
#
_cell.length_a   1.000
_cell.length_b   1.000
_cell.length_c   1.000
_cell.angle_alpha   90.00
_cell.angle_beta   90.00
_cell.angle_gamma   90.00
#
_symmetry.space_group_name_H-M   'P 1'
#
loop_
_entity.id
_entity.type
_entity.pdbx_description
1 polymer ?
#
loop_
_entity_poly.entity_id
_entity_poly.type
_entity_poly.pdbx_seq_one_letter_code
_entity_poly.pdbx_strand_id
1 'polypeptide(L)'
;MKRLEAIVQPQPRVFKNLLSASPQEIVLPASSGGAAGHKFRVLILPNVASWIVGQMAMQIIRYFRDRYEFWLLTDKTIALRPDLVRALLPAVDFVFPLTDKSFRLLRQAAGSLPLPSSIFWVHHVTSWNPSMQDAVKSASELIACTPDWKLQIEAQGFSPPVTVVRHGVDANFFRRVIPERAKFGMPEEAFVVGLVGNKTSNYDEGRKGLDTLERVAREAQSRIPNLHLCFLGLGWDEEVRQFRRLGVSANYTGFIPPSRLPAFYSSIDAHLVTSRIEGGPVTVLEAMACETPVVSTRVGLVDLTIVNGRNGFSADLDDIESLVRHLGELSESRALRRAIGAAARASVEQRLSWDQTLHKLEAPLARMEARAGRSGAATSLASLNLASQLLGAVYTMDGLLWAMMSWWRGLMSSRVAFRMALACWEGYGAGDVWRGLQLITRSSFRANSMRKTLSEEQAEGGG
;
A
#
# COMPACT_ATOMS: atom_id res chain seq x y z
N MET A 1 22.38 -30.59 21.58
CA MET A 1 21.04 -30.13 21.13
C MET A 1 20.23 -29.37 22.19
N LYS A 2 20.67 -29.24 23.44
CA LYS A 2 19.93 -28.51 24.53
C LYS A 2 20.38 -27.04 24.79
N ARG A 3 21.22 -26.41 23.94
CA ARG A 3 21.71 -25.03 24.10
C ARG A 3 21.25 -24.04 23.03
N LEU A 4 20.32 -24.39 22.16
CA LEU A 4 19.81 -23.52 21.08
C LEU A 4 18.34 -23.05 21.28
N GLU A 5 17.66 -23.49 22.35
CA GLU A 5 16.27 -23.12 22.64
C GLU A 5 16.10 -21.78 23.41
N ALA A 6 17.20 -21.17 23.88
CA ALA A 6 17.13 -20.02 24.79
C ALA A 6 17.28 -18.64 24.12
N ILE A 7 17.40 -18.52 22.78
CA ILE A 7 17.77 -17.23 22.14
C ILE A 7 16.65 -16.62 21.28
N VAL A 8 15.53 -17.26 21.06
CA VAL A 8 14.45 -16.66 20.25
C VAL A 8 13.09 -16.96 20.86
N GLN A 9 12.64 -16.12 21.78
CA GLN A 9 11.20 -15.94 21.97
C GLN A 9 10.73 -14.78 21.06
N PRO A 10 10.13 -15.02 19.88
CA PRO A 10 9.38 -14.01 19.17
C PRO A 10 8.08 -13.80 19.94
N GLN A 11 7.71 -12.54 20.16
CA GLN A 11 6.39 -12.17 20.69
C GLN A 11 5.31 -12.63 19.69
N PRO A 12 4.50 -13.68 19.97
CA PRO A 12 3.60 -14.28 18.96
C PRO A 12 2.39 -13.41 18.61
N ARG A 13 2.12 -12.34 19.36
CA ARG A 13 0.90 -11.53 19.23
C ARG A 13 0.90 -10.53 18.07
N VAL A 14 2.04 -10.01 17.65
CA VAL A 14 2.09 -8.98 16.60
C VAL A 14 2.01 -9.61 15.20
N PHE A 15 2.57 -10.79 15.01
CA PHE A 15 2.42 -11.54 13.75
C PHE A 15 1.01 -12.14 13.59
N LYS A 16 0.38 -12.57 14.69
CA LYS A 16 -1.02 -13.02 14.66
C LYS A 16 -1.97 -11.92 14.19
N ASN A 17 -1.73 -10.65 14.46
CA ASN A 17 -2.63 -9.56 14.04
C ASN A 17 -2.41 -9.09 12.59
N LEU A 18 -1.27 -9.35 11.94
CA LEU A 18 -1.04 -9.08 10.50
C LEU A 18 -1.34 -10.30 9.62
N LEU A 19 -1.24 -11.49 10.19
CA LEU A 19 -1.63 -12.77 9.55
C LEU A 19 -2.96 -13.29 10.08
N SER A 20 -3.51 -12.72 11.16
CA SER A 20 -4.83 -13.10 11.71
C SER A 20 -6.00 -12.37 11.05
N ALA A 21 -5.75 -11.47 10.09
CA ALA A 21 -6.61 -11.46 8.93
C ALA A 21 -6.26 -12.73 8.12
N SER A 22 -6.54 -13.90 8.65
CA SER A 22 -6.42 -15.11 7.85
C SER A 22 -7.29 -14.93 6.62
N PRO A 23 -6.90 -15.45 5.45
CA PRO A 23 -7.78 -15.47 4.27
C PRO A 23 -9.18 -16.00 4.57
N GLN A 24 -9.34 -16.81 5.61
CA GLN A 24 -10.62 -17.30 6.11
C GLN A 24 -11.50 -16.20 6.72
N GLU A 25 -10.94 -15.15 7.32
CA GLU A 25 -11.72 -14.00 7.79
C GLU A 25 -12.13 -13.03 6.67
N ILE A 26 -11.47 -13.13 5.51
CA ILE A 26 -11.73 -12.26 4.35
C ILE A 26 -12.72 -12.90 3.37
N VAL A 27 -12.84 -14.21 3.34
CA VAL A 27 -13.46 -14.94 2.19
C VAL A 27 -14.62 -15.83 2.54
N LEU A 28 -14.82 -16.24 3.77
CA LEU A 28 -15.88 -17.19 4.08
C LEU A 28 -17.02 -16.53 4.86
N PRO A 29 -18.26 -16.52 4.33
CA PRO A 29 -19.40 -16.37 5.17
C PRO A 29 -19.43 -17.57 6.13
N ALA A 30 -19.28 -17.32 7.42
CA ALA A 30 -19.63 -18.32 8.40
C ALA A 30 -21.09 -18.71 8.12
N SER A 31 -21.34 -20.00 7.92
CA SER A 31 -22.67 -20.56 7.86
C SER A 31 -23.32 -20.50 9.25
N SER A 32 -23.67 -19.29 9.69
CA SER A 32 -24.54 -19.08 10.83
C SER A 32 -25.97 -19.01 10.30
N GLY A 33 -26.72 -20.06 10.51
CA GLY A 33 -28.17 -20.10 10.27
C GLY A 33 -28.88 -19.05 11.12
N GLY A 34 -29.07 -17.90 10.55
CA GLY A 34 -29.94 -16.84 10.99
C GLY A 34 -30.43 -16.11 9.73
N ALA A 35 -31.66 -15.66 9.66
CA ALA A 35 -32.26 -14.96 8.54
C ALA A 35 -31.55 -13.58 8.32
N ALA A 36 -30.30 -13.64 7.88
CA ALA A 36 -29.51 -12.46 7.50
C ALA A 36 -29.85 -12.12 6.05
N GLY A 37 -30.26 -10.88 5.80
CA GLY A 37 -30.49 -10.34 4.48
C GLY A 37 -29.27 -10.60 3.56
N HIS A 38 -29.51 -10.80 2.28
CA HIS A 38 -28.49 -11.06 1.26
C HIS A 38 -27.46 -9.91 1.24
N LYS A 39 -26.19 -10.19 1.55
CA LYS A 39 -25.11 -9.21 1.44
C LYS A 39 -24.72 -9.03 -0.02
N PHE A 40 -24.49 -7.79 -0.45
CA PHE A 40 -23.90 -7.51 -1.76
C PHE A 40 -22.45 -8.00 -1.82
N ARG A 41 -22.08 -8.61 -2.93
CA ARG A 41 -20.73 -9.13 -3.19
C ARG A 41 -19.89 -8.14 -3.98
N VAL A 42 -18.75 -7.81 -3.44
CA VAL A 42 -17.84 -6.79 -3.99
C VAL A 42 -16.50 -7.43 -4.33
N LEU A 43 -16.10 -7.34 -5.60
CA LEU A 43 -14.74 -7.73 -6.01
C LEU A 43 -13.82 -6.52 -5.91
N ILE A 44 -12.98 -6.47 -4.86
CA ILE A 44 -12.00 -5.39 -4.64
C ILE A 44 -10.64 -5.76 -5.20
N LEU A 45 -10.02 -4.82 -5.93
CA LEU A 45 -8.86 -5.08 -6.78
C LEU A 45 -7.70 -4.11 -6.45
N PRO A 46 -6.86 -4.42 -5.43
CA PRO A 46 -5.61 -3.71 -5.22
C PRO A 46 -4.51 -4.21 -6.17
N ASN A 47 -3.48 -3.39 -6.40
CA ASN A 47 -2.32 -3.79 -7.18
C ASN A 47 -1.50 -4.90 -6.52
N VAL A 48 -1.15 -4.71 -5.23
CA VAL A 48 -0.36 -5.65 -4.40
C VAL A 48 -0.91 -5.63 -2.99
N ALA A 49 -1.20 -6.79 -2.41
CA ALA A 49 -1.85 -6.89 -1.10
C ALA A 49 -1.02 -6.30 0.06
N SER A 50 0.31 -6.44 0.01
CA SER A 50 1.23 -5.95 1.06
C SER A 50 1.61 -4.47 0.95
N TRP A 51 1.21 -3.78 -0.11
CA TRP A 51 1.51 -2.35 -0.33
C TRP A 51 0.36 -1.47 0.16
N ILE A 52 0.57 -0.14 0.10
CA ILE A 52 -0.38 0.85 0.64
C ILE A 52 -1.80 0.69 0.11
N VAL A 53 -1.95 0.41 -1.19
CA VAL A 53 -3.27 0.20 -1.82
C VAL A 53 -3.91 -1.10 -1.35
N GLY A 54 -3.12 -2.14 -1.11
CA GLY A 54 -3.59 -3.38 -0.50
C GLY A 54 -4.01 -3.19 0.95
N GLN A 55 -3.23 -2.45 1.74
CA GLN A 55 -3.61 -2.10 3.11
C GLN A 55 -4.92 -1.31 3.15
N MET A 56 -5.12 -0.39 2.22
CA MET A 56 -6.37 0.34 2.07
C MET A 56 -7.54 -0.59 1.76
N ALA A 57 -7.36 -1.56 0.83
CA ALA A 57 -8.37 -2.57 0.55
C ALA A 57 -8.78 -3.32 1.82
N MET A 58 -7.79 -3.72 2.64
CA MET A 58 -8.03 -4.43 3.90
C MET A 58 -8.83 -3.57 4.90
N GLN A 59 -8.56 -2.27 5.00
CA GLN A 59 -9.30 -1.37 5.87
C GLN A 59 -10.76 -1.18 5.39
N ILE A 60 -10.98 -1.09 4.08
CA ILE A 60 -12.32 -1.03 3.48
C ILE A 60 -13.09 -2.33 3.82
N ILE A 61 -12.48 -3.49 3.60
CA ILE A 61 -13.07 -4.79 3.92
C ILE A 61 -13.42 -4.87 5.41
N ARG A 62 -12.48 -4.52 6.28
CA ARG A 62 -12.68 -4.54 7.74
C ARG A 62 -13.84 -3.65 8.18
N TYR A 63 -13.93 -2.43 7.64
CA TYR A 63 -14.94 -1.45 8.02
C TYR A 63 -16.35 -1.87 7.56
N PHE A 64 -16.47 -2.46 6.36
CA PHE A 64 -17.75 -2.78 5.73
C PHE A 64 -18.13 -4.27 5.74
N ARG A 65 -17.36 -5.14 6.38
CA ARG A 65 -17.55 -6.60 6.38
C ARG A 65 -18.93 -7.07 6.86
N ASP A 66 -19.59 -6.29 7.72
CA ASP A 66 -20.90 -6.64 8.26
C ASP A 66 -22.02 -6.40 7.24
N ARG A 67 -21.79 -5.51 6.27
CA ARG A 67 -22.75 -5.11 5.23
C ARG A 67 -22.49 -5.77 3.88
N TYR A 68 -21.22 -6.00 3.54
CA TYR A 68 -20.81 -6.56 2.25
C TYR A 68 -20.01 -7.84 2.41
N GLU A 69 -20.06 -8.70 1.38
CA GLU A 69 -19.16 -9.81 1.17
C GLU A 69 -18.08 -9.37 0.19
N PHE A 70 -16.81 -9.34 0.63
CA PHE A 70 -15.70 -8.91 -0.21
C PHE A 70 -14.88 -10.08 -0.73
N TRP A 71 -14.56 -10.05 -2.00
CA TRP A 71 -13.57 -10.90 -2.65
C TRP A 71 -12.42 -10.03 -3.14
N LEU A 72 -11.17 -10.43 -2.88
CA LEU A 72 -9.98 -9.65 -3.22
C LEU A 72 -9.12 -10.40 -4.23
N LEU A 73 -8.77 -9.74 -5.35
CA LEU A 73 -7.77 -10.21 -6.31
C LEU A 73 -6.73 -9.12 -6.57
N THR A 74 -5.45 -9.52 -6.59
CA THR A 74 -4.36 -8.61 -6.94
C THR A 74 -4.11 -8.56 -8.44
N ASP A 75 -3.41 -7.53 -8.92
CA ASP A 75 -2.99 -7.40 -10.33
C ASP A 75 -2.32 -8.67 -10.85
N LYS A 76 -1.45 -9.28 -10.04
CA LYS A 76 -0.74 -10.50 -10.40
C LYS A 76 -1.70 -11.68 -10.57
N THR A 77 -2.65 -11.84 -9.66
CA THR A 77 -3.66 -12.90 -9.75
C THR A 77 -4.53 -12.71 -10.98
N ILE A 78 -4.99 -11.50 -11.25
CA ILE A 78 -5.81 -11.18 -12.43
C ILE A 78 -5.04 -11.54 -13.71
N ALA A 79 -3.77 -11.15 -13.82
CA ALA A 79 -2.95 -11.38 -14.99
C ALA A 79 -2.63 -12.87 -15.22
N LEU A 80 -2.39 -13.63 -14.15
CA LEU A 80 -2.05 -15.05 -14.24
C LEU A 80 -3.27 -15.98 -14.35
N ARG A 81 -4.44 -15.52 -13.88
CA ARG A 81 -5.66 -16.32 -13.76
C ARG A 81 -6.89 -15.57 -14.30
N PRO A 82 -6.89 -15.20 -15.60
CA PRO A 82 -8.07 -14.56 -16.20
C PRO A 82 -9.30 -15.49 -16.22
N ASP A 83 -9.10 -16.80 -16.17
CA ASP A 83 -10.16 -17.79 -16.01
C ASP A 83 -10.91 -17.61 -14.68
N LEU A 84 -10.19 -17.34 -13.59
CA LEU A 84 -10.77 -17.06 -12.27
C LEU A 84 -11.63 -15.78 -12.31
N VAL A 85 -11.14 -14.72 -12.94
CA VAL A 85 -11.91 -13.48 -13.10
C VAL A 85 -13.23 -13.75 -13.81
N ARG A 86 -13.20 -14.48 -14.94
CA ARG A 86 -14.41 -14.83 -15.71
C ARG A 86 -15.38 -15.70 -14.89
N ALA A 87 -14.87 -16.57 -14.03
CA ALA A 87 -15.71 -17.39 -13.16
C ALA A 87 -16.37 -16.58 -12.03
N LEU A 88 -15.70 -15.55 -11.52
CA LEU A 88 -16.19 -14.73 -10.40
C LEU A 88 -17.15 -13.62 -10.85
N LEU A 89 -16.92 -12.99 -12.00
CA LEU A 89 -17.69 -11.83 -12.46
C LEU A 89 -19.22 -12.03 -12.44
N PRO A 90 -19.78 -13.18 -12.86
CA PRO A 90 -21.24 -13.38 -12.79
C PRO A 90 -21.79 -13.48 -11.35
N ALA A 91 -20.91 -13.66 -10.36
CA ALA A 91 -21.28 -13.86 -8.97
C ALA A 91 -21.13 -12.59 -8.12
N VAL A 92 -20.57 -11.49 -8.65
CA VAL A 92 -20.38 -10.24 -7.92
C VAL A 92 -21.38 -9.17 -8.37
N ASP A 93 -21.83 -8.35 -7.43
CA ASP A 93 -22.81 -7.28 -7.69
C ASP A 93 -22.13 -6.03 -8.26
N PHE A 94 -20.90 -5.72 -7.80
CA PHE A 94 -20.07 -4.65 -8.35
C PHE A 94 -18.59 -4.86 -8.07
N VAL A 95 -17.74 -4.13 -8.80
CA VAL A 95 -16.27 -4.22 -8.70
C VAL A 95 -15.69 -2.92 -8.15
N PHE A 96 -14.58 -3.05 -7.41
CA PHE A 96 -13.91 -1.92 -6.81
C PHE A 96 -12.39 -1.94 -7.12
N PRO A 97 -12.00 -1.60 -8.36
CA PRO A 97 -10.58 -1.43 -8.71
C PRO A 97 -10.00 -0.22 -8.01
N LEU A 98 -8.82 -0.42 -7.40
CA LEU A 98 -8.13 0.61 -6.63
C LEU A 98 -6.99 1.27 -7.42
N THR A 99 -6.69 0.81 -8.65
CA THR A 99 -5.76 1.46 -9.58
C THR A 99 -6.27 1.34 -11.01
N ASP A 100 -5.86 2.26 -11.90
CA ASP A 100 -6.17 2.19 -13.34
C ASP A 100 -5.61 0.91 -13.98
N LYS A 101 -4.45 0.46 -13.53
CA LYS A 101 -3.86 -0.81 -13.96
C LYS A 101 -4.74 -2.00 -13.57
N SER A 102 -5.24 -2.04 -12.33
CA SER A 102 -6.15 -3.11 -11.88
C SER A 102 -7.44 -3.11 -12.69
N PHE A 103 -7.98 -1.92 -13.01
CA PHE A 103 -9.15 -1.78 -13.86
C PHE A 103 -8.90 -2.31 -15.29
N ARG A 104 -7.79 -1.94 -15.90
CA ARG A 104 -7.39 -2.41 -17.24
C ARG A 104 -7.19 -3.93 -17.27
N LEU A 105 -6.51 -4.50 -16.28
CA LEU A 105 -6.31 -5.94 -16.17
C LEU A 105 -7.64 -6.69 -16.01
N LEU A 106 -8.57 -6.15 -15.20
CA LEU A 106 -9.91 -6.69 -15.06
C LEU A 106 -10.63 -6.76 -16.41
N ARG A 107 -10.62 -5.67 -17.20
CA ARG A 107 -11.26 -5.63 -18.51
C ARG A 107 -10.64 -6.64 -19.49
N GLN A 108 -9.32 -6.73 -19.51
CA GLN A 108 -8.60 -7.71 -20.33
C GLN A 108 -8.96 -9.15 -19.94
N ALA A 109 -9.01 -9.44 -18.64
CA ALA A 109 -9.36 -10.77 -18.14
C ALA A 109 -10.82 -11.14 -18.38
N ALA A 110 -11.74 -10.19 -18.31
CA ALA A 110 -13.16 -10.38 -18.59
C ALA A 110 -13.43 -10.75 -20.05
N GLY A 111 -12.64 -10.19 -20.98
CA GLY A 111 -12.85 -10.42 -22.43
C GLY A 111 -14.18 -9.82 -22.91
N SER A 112 -15.07 -10.67 -23.43
CA SER A 112 -16.42 -10.26 -23.90
C SER A 112 -17.48 -10.25 -22.80
N LEU A 113 -17.15 -10.68 -21.58
CA LEU A 113 -18.14 -10.63 -20.47
C LEU A 113 -18.43 -9.19 -20.09
N PRO A 114 -19.72 -8.86 -19.82
CA PRO A 114 -20.09 -7.56 -19.30
C PRO A 114 -19.46 -7.35 -17.91
N LEU A 115 -18.90 -6.17 -17.69
CA LEU A 115 -18.42 -5.82 -16.34
C LEU A 115 -19.60 -5.34 -15.49
N PRO A 116 -19.66 -5.78 -14.21
CA PRO A 116 -20.55 -5.17 -13.24
C PRO A 116 -20.26 -3.68 -13.08
N SER A 117 -21.20 -2.93 -12.52
CA SER A 117 -20.97 -1.54 -12.12
C SER A 117 -19.72 -1.42 -11.28
N SER A 118 -18.99 -0.30 -11.37
CA SER A 118 -17.69 -0.15 -10.71
C SER A 118 -17.56 1.15 -9.92
N ILE A 119 -16.89 1.07 -8.76
CA ILE A 119 -16.34 2.23 -8.06
C ILE A 119 -14.85 2.27 -8.38
N PHE A 120 -14.33 3.41 -8.83
CA PHE A 120 -12.91 3.57 -9.08
C PHE A 120 -12.31 4.66 -8.18
N TRP A 121 -11.24 4.30 -7.44
CA TRP A 121 -10.54 5.25 -6.58
C TRP A 121 -9.35 5.87 -7.28
N VAL A 122 -9.46 7.17 -7.57
CA VAL A 122 -8.39 7.97 -8.16
C VAL A 122 -7.50 8.51 -7.04
N HIS A 123 -6.31 7.93 -6.88
CA HIS A 123 -5.34 8.35 -5.86
C HIS A 123 -4.61 9.63 -6.26
N HIS A 124 -4.09 9.67 -7.48
CA HIS A 124 -3.47 10.83 -8.12
C HIS A 124 -3.45 10.59 -9.62
N VAL A 125 -3.37 11.66 -10.38
CA VAL A 125 -3.23 11.60 -11.83
C VAL A 125 -1.94 12.32 -12.20
N THR A 126 -1.00 11.57 -12.76
CA THR A 126 0.26 12.13 -13.25
C THR A 126 0.20 12.46 -14.71
N SER A 127 -0.68 11.76 -15.42
CA SER A 127 -1.06 12.07 -16.80
C SER A 127 -2.44 11.47 -17.08
N TRP A 128 -3.22 12.15 -17.89
CA TRP A 128 -4.48 11.64 -18.42
C TRP A 128 -4.22 10.68 -19.59
N ASN A 129 -3.40 9.65 -19.34
CA ASN A 129 -3.12 8.62 -20.34
C ASN A 129 -4.38 7.78 -20.65
N PRO A 130 -4.40 7.04 -21.77
CA PRO A 130 -5.57 6.25 -22.18
C PRO A 130 -6.09 5.28 -21.13
N SER A 131 -5.21 4.66 -20.32
CA SER A 131 -5.62 3.74 -19.24
C SER A 131 -6.41 4.46 -18.15
N MET A 132 -5.93 5.62 -17.70
CA MET A 132 -6.60 6.44 -16.70
C MET A 132 -7.94 6.98 -17.21
N GLN A 133 -7.95 7.53 -18.45
CA GLN A 133 -9.18 8.03 -19.09
C GLN A 133 -10.22 6.92 -19.23
N ASP A 134 -9.81 5.73 -19.66
CA ASP A 134 -10.71 4.59 -19.80
C ASP A 134 -11.28 4.14 -18.46
N ALA A 135 -10.45 4.05 -17.42
CA ALA A 135 -10.89 3.69 -16.08
C ALA A 135 -11.92 4.70 -15.52
N VAL A 136 -11.64 6.00 -15.66
CA VAL A 136 -12.52 7.07 -15.17
C VAL A 136 -13.84 7.11 -15.95
N LYS A 137 -13.81 6.99 -17.30
CA LYS A 137 -15.02 6.98 -18.15
C LYS A 137 -15.91 5.77 -17.91
N SER A 138 -15.29 4.63 -17.61
CA SER A 138 -16.02 3.35 -17.47
C SER A 138 -16.55 3.12 -16.05
N ALA A 139 -16.08 3.89 -15.06
CA ALA A 139 -16.56 3.77 -13.70
C ALA A 139 -18.00 4.27 -13.56
N SER A 140 -18.75 3.67 -12.64
CA SER A 140 -20.11 4.12 -12.27
C SER A 140 -20.07 5.19 -11.18
N GLU A 141 -19.07 5.11 -10.32
CA GLU A 141 -18.76 6.05 -9.23
C GLU A 141 -17.25 6.30 -9.17
N LEU A 142 -16.87 7.53 -8.87
CA LEU A 142 -15.48 7.92 -8.69
C LEU A 142 -15.22 8.37 -7.27
N ILE A 143 -14.08 7.96 -6.73
CA ILE A 143 -13.55 8.46 -5.46
C ILE A 143 -12.29 9.28 -5.74
N ALA A 144 -12.23 10.50 -5.23
CA ALA A 144 -11.04 11.33 -5.25
C ALA A 144 -10.46 11.47 -3.83
N CYS A 145 -9.14 11.49 -3.70
CA CYS A 145 -8.49 11.63 -2.40
C CYS A 145 -8.61 13.03 -1.80
N THR A 146 -8.75 14.06 -2.65
CA THR A 146 -8.83 15.47 -2.25
C THR A 146 -9.85 16.22 -3.08
N PRO A 147 -10.35 17.40 -2.60
CA PRO A 147 -11.18 18.27 -3.40
C PRO A 147 -10.51 18.72 -4.71
N ASP A 148 -9.21 18.98 -4.72
CA ASP A 148 -8.48 19.39 -5.92
C ASP A 148 -8.47 18.29 -6.98
N TRP A 149 -8.26 17.03 -6.58
CA TRP A 149 -8.38 15.90 -7.50
C TRP A 149 -9.79 15.73 -8.03
N LYS A 150 -10.81 15.98 -7.19
CA LYS A 150 -12.20 16.02 -7.66
C LYS A 150 -12.38 17.07 -8.74
N LEU A 151 -11.96 18.31 -8.49
CA LEU A 151 -12.06 19.40 -9.48
C LEU A 151 -11.32 19.08 -10.78
N GLN A 152 -10.13 18.48 -10.70
CA GLN A 152 -9.37 18.07 -11.88
C GLN A 152 -10.07 16.99 -12.69
N ILE A 153 -10.72 16.02 -12.03
CA ILE A 153 -11.51 14.98 -12.69
C ILE A 153 -12.73 15.59 -13.36
N GLU A 154 -13.45 16.45 -12.66
CA GLU A 154 -14.65 17.14 -13.19
C GLU A 154 -14.31 18.07 -14.37
N ALA A 155 -13.15 18.74 -14.33
CA ALA A 155 -12.68 19.59 -15.43
C ALA A 155 -12.37 18.80 -16.73
N GLN A 156 -12.19 17.48 -16.66
CA GLN A 156 -12.06 16.63 -17.85
C GLN A 156 -13.42 16.30 -18.52
N GLY A 157 -14.53 16.75 -17.95
CA GLY A 157 -15.86 16.50 -18.49
C GLY A 157 -16.37 15.05 -18.30
N PHE A 158 -15.83 14.32 -17.33
CA PHE A 158 -16.31 12.97 -17.03
C PHE A 158 -17.66 13.01 -16.28
N SER A 159 -18.57 12.12 -16.67
CA SER A 159 -19.95 12.07 -16.16
C SER A 159 -20.16 11.35 -14.82
N PRO A 160 -19.30 10.37 -14.38
CA PRO A 160 -19.56 9.67 -13.13
C PRO A 160 -19.51 10.62 -11.92
N PRO A 161 -20.37 10.44 -10.91
CA PRO A 161 -20.31 11.21 -9.67
C PRO A 161 -18.96 11.03 -8.96
N VAL A 162 -18.38 12.13 -8.47
CA VAL A 162 -17.10 12.12 -7.75
C VAL A 162 -17.32 12.41 -6.27
N THR A 163 -16.99 11.46 -5.41
CA THR A 163 -17.03 11.62 -3.95
C THR A 163 -15.60 11.80 -3.41
N VAL A 164 -15.40 12.80 -2.54
CA VAL A 164 -14.10 12.98 -1.89
C VAL A 164 -14.01 12.11 -0.66
N VAL A 165 -13.07 11.15 -0.68
CA VAL A 165 -12.73 10.29 0.47
C VAL A 165 -11.22 10.36 0.69
N ARG A 166 -10.80 10.95 1.80
CA ARG A 166 -9.37 11.07 2.15
C ARG A 166 -8.81 9.71 2.55
N HIS A 167 -7.52 9.51 2.30
CA HIS A 167 -6.83 8.40 2.93
C HIS A 167 -6.86 8.55 4.44
N GLY A 168 -6.96 7.43 5.13
CA GLY A 168 -6.82 7.33 6.57
C GLY A 168 -5.52 6.60 6.94
N VAL A 169 -5.30 6.47 8.24
CA VAL A 169 -4.24 5.64 8.81
C VAL A 169 -4.79 4.75 9.92
N ASP A 170 -4.23 3.57 10.10
CA ASP A 170 -4.55 2.72 11.25
C ASP A 170 -3.83 3.26 12.50
N ALA A 171 -4.54 4.09 13.28
CA ALA A 171 -4.00 4.73 14.47
C ALA A 171 -3.69 3.74 15.62
N ASN A 172 -4.21 2.53 15.57
CA ASN A 172 -3.88 1.49 16.55
C ASN A 172 -2.55 0.80 16.20
N PHE A 173 -2.29 0.66 14.90
CA PHE A 173 -1.04 0.08 14.41
C PHE A 173 0.09 1.11 14.40
N PHE A 174 -0.13 2.27 13.78
CA PHE A 174 0.82 3.38 13.78
C PHE A 174 0.65 4.17 15.09
N ARG A 175 1.60 4.00 15.97
CA ARG A 175 1.69 4.70 17.26
C ARG A 175 3.14 4.83 17.67
N ARG A 176 3.43 5.78 18.54
CA ARG A 176 4.76 5.91 19.11
C ARG A 176 5.13 4.65 19.89
N VAL A 177 6.31 4.13 19.60
CA VAL A 177 6.93 2.98 20.25
C VAL A 177 8.36 3.33 20.67
N ILE A 178 9.05 2.41 21.34
CA ILE A 178 10.45 2.61 21.74
C ILE A 178 11.31 2.80 20.46
N PRO A 179 12.09 3.90 20.36
CA PRO A 179 13.01 4.13 19.25
C PRO A 179 14.08 3.04 19.14
N GLU A 180 14.49 2.73 17.92
CA GLU A 180 15.49 1.69 17.64
C GLU A 180 16.56 2.19 16.65
N ARG A 181 17.12 3.41 16.89
CA ARG A 181 18.07 4.10 15.97
C ARG A 181 19.18 3.20 15.48
N ALA A 182 19.86 2.50 16.38
CA ALA A 182 20.98 1.60 16.03
C ALA A 182 20.56 0.51 15.03
N LYS A 183 19.32 -0.02 15.12
CA LYS A 183 18.85 -1.06 14.20
C LYS A 183 18.55 -0.53 12.79
N PHE A 184 18.37 0.77 12.64
CA PHE A 184 18.18 1.44 11.36
C PHE A 184 19.44 2.16 10.85
N GLY A 185 20.57 2.02 11.55
CA GLY A 185 21.84 2.66 11.19
C GLY A 185 21.86 4.17 11.42
N MET A 186 21.02 4.67 12.31
CA MET A 186 20.91 6.09 12.65
C MET A 186 21.87 6.42 13.82
N PRO A 187 22.68 7.50 13.74
CA PRO A 187 23.50 7.95 14.88
C PRO A 187 22.62 8.44 16.04
N GLU A 188 22.99 8.11 17.28
CA GLU A 188 22.18 8.45 18.47
C GLU A 188 22.04 9.96 18.69
N GLU A 189 23.13 10.72 18.52
CA GLU A 189 23.19 12.17 18.78
C GLU A 189 22.81 13.03 17.57
N ALA A 190 22.46 12.42 16.43
CA ALA A 190 22.09 13.16 15.24
C ALA A 190 20.64 13.69 15.32
N PHE A 191 20.41 14.81 14.64
CA PHE A 191 19.05 15.17 14.23
C PHE A 191 18.70 14.38 12.98
N VAL A 192 17.88 13.35 13.15
CA VAL A 192 17.56 12.39 12.09
C VAL A 192 16.32 12.80 11.32
N VAL A 193 16.48 13.07 10.04
CA VAL A 193 15.39 13.34 9.10
C VAL A 193 15.12 12.09 8.26
N GLY A 194 13.92 11.51 8.40
CA GLY A 194 13.52 10.31 7.69
C GLY A 194 12.78 10.61 6.40
N LEU A 195 13.13 9.87 5.35
CA LEU A 195 12.46 9.88 4.05
C LEU A 195 11.92 8.49 3.76
N VAL A 196 10.62 8.37 3.55
CA VAL A 196 9.93 7.08 3.39
C VAL A 196 9.24 7.00 2.04
N GLY A 197 9.54 5.96 1.30
CA GLY A 197 8.93 5.68 0.01
C GLY A 197 9.85 4.91 -0.93
N ASN A 198 9.30 4.40 -2.01
CA ASN A 198 10.08 3.73 -3.04
C ASN A 198 10.42 4.70 -4.18
N LYS A 199 11.63 4.57 -4.70
CA LYS A 199 12.09 5.17 -5.96
C LYS A 199 12.39 4.01 -6.92
N THR A 200 11.47 3.66 -7.78
CA THR A 200 11.58 2.49 -8.64
C THR A 200 11.74 2.82 -10.12
N SER A 201 11.70 4.11 -10.47
CA SER A 201 11.85 4.59 -11.85
C SER A 201 12.30 6.05 -11.89
N ASN A 202 12.83 6.50 -13.02
CA ASN A 202 13.17 7.90 -13.27
C ASN A 202 11.94 8.82 -13.16
N TYR A 203 10.75 8.31 -13.39
CA TYR A 203 9.50 9.01 -13.17
C TYR A 203 9.31 9.41 -11.69
N ASP A 204 9.72 8.53 -10.75
CA ASP A 204 9.65 8.84 -9.31
C ASP A 204 10.55 10.00 -8.93
N GLU A 205 11.63 10.29 -9.67
CA GLU A 205 12.56 11.39 -9.37
C GLU A 205 11.85 12.74 -9.42
N GLY A 206 11.20 13.06 -10.53
CA GLY A 206 10.45 14.31 -10.66
C GLY A 206 9.26 14.38 -9.70
N ARG A 207 8.49 13.30 -9.58
CA ARG A 207 7.33 13.23 -8.70
C ARG A 207 7.71 13.38 -7.23
N LYS A 208 8.82 12.78 -6.80
CA LYS A 208 9.32 12.84 -5.42
C LYS A 208 10.09 14.12 -5.11
N GLY A 209 10.38 14.96 -6.12
CA GLY A 209 11.09 16.21 -5.95
C GLY A 209 12.51 16.01 -5.44
N LEU A 210 13.28 15.15 -6.11
CA LEU A 210 14.67 14.87 -5.70
C LEU A 210 15.57 16.10 -5.83
N ASP A 211 15.32 16.96 -6.79
CA ASP A 211 15.97 18.27 -6.93
C ASP A 211 15.70 19.18 -5.73
N THR A 212 14.45 19.24 -5.28
CA THR A 212 14.04 19.94 -4.06
C THR A 212 14.74 19.32 -2.84
N LEU A 213 14.75 17.98 -2.74
CA LEU A 213 15.40 17.27 -1.65
C LEU A 213 16.91 17.60 -1.58
N GLU A 214 17.61 17.59 -2.73
CA GLU A 214 19.03 17.91 -2.76
C GLU A 214 19.31 19.34 -2.27
N ARG A 215 18.52 20.31 -2.73
CA ARG A 215 18.65 21.72 -2.29
C ARG A 215 18.40 21.86 -0.79
N VAL A 216 17.30 21.25 -0.29
CA VAL A 216 16.99 21.22 1.15
C VAL A 216 18.12 20.60 1.96
N ALA A 217 18.65 19.45 1.53
CA ALA A 217 19.72 18.77 2.25
C ALA A 217 21.00 19.58 2.34
N ARG A 218 21.43 20.21 1.23
CA ARG A 218 22.62 21.06 1.17
C ARG A 218 22.48 22.29 2.09
N GLU A 219 21.34 22.95 2.03
CA GLU A 219 21.11 24.15 2.82
C GLU A 219 20.88 23.81 4.31
N ALA A 220 20.15 22.75 4.61
CA ALA A 220 19.96 22.28 5.99
C ALA A 220 21.28 21.85 6.64
N GLN A 221 22.19 21.21 5.89
CA GLN A 221 23.50 20.78 6.42
C GLN A 221 24.32 21.97 6.96
N SER A 222 24.23 23.15 6.35
CA SER A 222 24.93 24.36 6.82
C SER A 222 24.35 24.95 8.10
N ARG A 223 23.07 24.70 8.37
CA ARG A 223 22.33 25.22 9.53
C ARG A 223 22.19 24.22 10.67
N ILE A 224 22.25 22.93 10.37
CA ILE A 224 22.05 21.82 11.32
C ILE A 224 23.32 20.95 11.31
N PRO A 225 24.31 21.22 12.18
CA PRO A 225 25.62 20.55 12.12
C PRO A 225 25.58 19.02 12.27
N ASN A 226 24.61 18.50 13.03
CA ASN A 226 24.43 17.07 13.27
C ASN A 226 23.29 16.46 12.44
N LEU A 227 22.94 17.07 11.29
CA LEU A 227 21.92 16.54 10.38
C LEU A 227 22.31 15.15 9.88
N HIS A 228 21.34 14.24 9.91
CA HIS A 228 21.47 12.91 9.31
C HIS A 228 20.19 12.55 8.53
N LEU A 229 20.34 12.20 7.25
CA LEU A 229 19.25 11.75 6.40
C LEU A 229 19.14 10.22 6.43
N CYS A 230 17.97 9.68 6.75
CA CYS A 230 17.71 8.25 6.75
C CYS A 230 16.64 7.88 5.71
N PHE A 231 17.04 7.12 4.70
CA PHE A 231 16.18 6.70 3.60
C PHE A 231 15.62 5.31 3.84
N LEU A 232 14.30 5.18 3.71
CA LEU A 232 13.56 3.92 3.83
C LEU A 232 12.74 3.64 2.57
N GLY A 233 12.82 2.42 2.07
CA GLY A 233 12.14 1.95 0.87
C GLY A 233 13.11 1.42 -0.17
N LEU A 234 12.68 1.21 -1.40
CA LEU A 234 13.53 0.66 -2.48
C LEU A 234 14.11 1.77 -3.35
N GLY A 235 15.36 1.57 -3.84
CA GLY A 235 15.96 2.35 -4.92
C GLY A 235 16.66 3.65 -4.50
N TRP A 236 17.08 3.81 -3.25
CA TRP A 236 17.74 5.02 -2.73
C TRP A 236 19.27 4.93 -2.64
N ASP A 237 19.88 3.85 -3.13
CA ASP A 237 21.32 3.61 -3.01
C ASP A 237 22.15 4.72 -3.65
N GLU A 238 21.76 5.22 -4.83
CA GLU A 238 22.50 6.25 -5.57
C GLU A 238 22.38 7.60 -4.86
N GLU A 239 21.19 7.99 -4.42
CA GLU A 239 20.97 9.24 -3.69
C GLU A 239 21.79 9.28 -2.41
N VAL A 240 21.80 8.21 -1.65
CA VAL A 240 22.63 8.13 -0.42
C VAL A 240 24.10 8.29 -0.73
N ARG A 241 24.62 7.66 -1.81
CA ARG A 241 25.99 7.86 -2.26
C ARG A 241 26.26 9.32 -2.67
N GLN A 242 25.31 9.93 -3.38
CA GLN A 242 25.39 11.32 -3.80
C GLN A 242 25.41 12.27 -2.60
N PHE A 243 24.50 12.13 -1.64
CA PHE A 243 24.47 12.95 -0.43
C PHE A 243 25.75 12.85 0.36
N ARG A 244 26.31 11.64 0.52
CA ARG A 244 27.61 11.45 1.17
C ARG A 244 28.77 12.15 0.44
N ARG A 245 28.78 12.11 -0.90
CA ARG A 245 29.78 12.87 -1.71
C ARG A 245 29.65 14.37 -1.51
N LEU A 246 28.45 14.87 -1.22
CA LEU A 246 28.16 16.26 -0.92
C LEU A 246 28.42 16.64 0.55
N GLY A 247 28.95 15.73 1.36
CA GLY A 247 29.24 15.95 2.77
C GLY A 247 28.03 15.83 3.68
N VAL A 248 26.83 15.48 3.17
CA VAL A 248 25.64 15.25 3.97
C VAL A 248 25.67 13.85 4.57
N SER A 249 25.55 13.76 5.90
CA SER A 249 25.46 12.47 6.58
C SER A 249 24.14 11.77 6.18
N ALA A 250 24.24 10.56 5.65
CA ALA A 250 23.07 9.84 5.18
C ALA A 250 23.26 8.32 5.28
N ASN A 251 22.16 7.59 5.49
CA ASN A 251 22.14 6.14 5.38
C ASN A 251 20.89 5.63 4.66
N TYR A 252 20.98 4.41 4.18
CA TYR A 252 19.91 3.67 3.51
C TYR A 252 19.57 2.43 4.32
N THR A 253 18.34 2.40 4.84
CA THR A 253 17.82 1.26 5.62
C THR A 253 17.29 0.14 4.72
N GLY A 254 16.95 0.45 3.46
CA GLY A 254 16.34 -0.50 2.56
C GLY A 254 14.86 -0.72 2.84
N PHE A 255 14.34 -1.86 2.38
CA PHE A 255 12.97 -2.27 2.66
C PHE A 255 12.88 -2.94 4.03
N ILE A 256 11.91 -2.52 4.83
CA ILE A 256 11.58 -3.19 6.10
C ILE A 256 10.15 -3.75 6.07
N PRO A 257 9.85 -4.79 6.85
CA PRO A 257 8.47 -5.26 7.00
C PRO A 257 7.56 -4.14 7.53
N PRO A 258 6.31 -4.04 7.08
CA PRO A 258 5.36 -3.02 7.56
C PRO A 258 5.26 -2.95 9.10
N SER A 259 5.37 -4.11 9.79
CA SER A 259 5.37 -4.18 11.26
C SER A 259 6.49 -3.39 11.94
N ARG A 260 7.53 -3.01 11.20
CA ARG A 260 8.67 -2.23 11.70
C ARG A 260 8.54 -0.72 11.43
N LEU A 261 7.55 -0.30 10.63
CA LEU A 261 7.33 1.12 10.30
C LEU A 261 7.09 1.99 11.54
N PRO A 262 6.27 1.59 12.55
CA PRO A 262 6.10 2.39 13.76
C PRO A 262 7.42 2.62 14.51
N ALA A 263 8.32 1.62 14.56
CA ALA A 263 9.63 1.77 15.19
C ALA A 263 10.54 2.70 14.38
N PHE A 264 10.49 2.64 13.05
CA PHE A 264 11.23 3.57 12.19
C PHE A 264 10.77 5.02 12.41
N TYR A 265 9.46 5.30 12.30
CA TYR A 265 8.92 6.65 12.54
C TYR A 265 9.25 7.15 13.94
N SER A 266 9.18 6.30 14.96
CA SER A 266 9.53 6.67 16.34
C SER A 266 11.03 6.95 16.54
N SER A 267 11.89 6.50 15.62
CA SER A 267 13.36 6.66 15.70
C SER A 267 13.88 7.92 15.01
N ILE A 268 13.09 8.56 14.16
CA ILE A 268 13.46 9.82 13.47
C ILE A 268 12.93 11.03 14.24
N ASP A 269 13.59 12.19 14.08
CA ASP A 269 13.21 13.46 14.71
C ASP A 269 12.20 14.24 13.86
N ALA A 270 12.25 14.07 12.52
CA ALA A 270 11.30 14.66 11.59
C ALA A 270 11.12 13.73 10.36
N HIS A 271 9.93 13.71 9.79
CA HIS A 271 9.66 13.11 8.49
C HIS A 271 9.59 14.21 7.42
N LEU A 272 10.46 14.11 6.41
CA LEU A 272 10.51 15.06 5.31
C LEU A 272 9.85 14.49 4.05
N VAL A 273 8.98 15.30 3.43
CA VAL A 273 8.36 15.01 2.13
C VAL A 273 8.61 16.17 1.19
N THR A 274 9.30 15.93 0.08
CA THR A 274 9.62 16.94 -0.94
C THR A 274 8.85 16.72 -2.25
N SER A 275 7.85 15.82 -2.23
CA SER A 275 7.10 15.43 -3.42
C SER A 275 6.44 16.64 -4.10
N ARG A 276 6.35 16.58 -5.44
CA ARG A 276 5.65 17.57 -6.28
C ARG A 276 4.23 17.13 -6.64
N ILE A 277 3.97 15.81 -6.66
CA ILE A 277 2.66 15.25 -6.97
C ILE A 277 2.39 14.08 -6.03
N GLU A 278 1.33 14.20 -5.26
CA GLU A 278 0.79 13.12 -4.43
C GLU A 278 -0.74 13.20 -4.38
N GLY A 279 -1.40 12.09 -4.22
CA GLY A 279 -2.84 12.07 -3.91
C GLY A 279 -3.08 12.31 -2.43
N GLY A 280 -2.42 11.46 -1.65
CA GLY A 280 -2.34 11.57 -0.21
C GLY A 280 -1.08 10.86 0.23
N PRO A 281 -0.01 11.58 0.61
CA PRO A 281 1.19 10.93 1.10
C PRO A 281 0.88 10.27 2.44
N VAL A 282 0.50 8.99 2.39
CA VAL A 282 0.09 8.22 3.58
C VAL A 282 1.21 8.19 4.62
N THR A 283 2.47 8.28 4.18
CA THR A 283 3.64 8.40 5.05
C THR A 283 3.57 9.62 5.99
N VAL A 284 2.90 10.69 5.58
CA VAL A 284 2.59 11.85 6.44
C VAL A 284 1.67 11.42 7.58
N LEU A 285 0.59 10.70 7.26
CA LEU A 285 -0.36 10.22 8.28
C LEU A 285 0.27 9.20 9.22
N GLU A 286 1.13 8.32 8.69
CA GLU A 286 1.86 7.32 9.47
C GLU A 286 2.84 7.98 10.46
N ALA A 287 3.61 8.98 10.00
CA ALA A 287 4.49 9.77 10.84
C ALA A 287 3.72 10.52 11.92
N MET A 288 2.63 11.23 11.55
CA MET A 288 1.76 11.93 12.48
C MET A 288 1.17 10.99 13.53
N ALA A 289 0.74 9.80 13.13
CA ALA A 289 0.22 8.77 14.02
C ALA A 289 1.28 8.26 15.02
N CYS A 290 2.55 8.25 14.63
CA CYS A 290 3.69 7.90 15.48
C CYS A 290 4.25 9.07 16.29
N GLU A 291 3.56 10.22 16.37
CA GLU A 291 4.02 11.45 17.03
C GLU A 291 5.32 12.00 16.46
N THR A 292 5.60 11.73 15.20
CA THR A 292 6.78 12.24 14.50
C THR A 292 6.41 13.52 13.77
N PRO A 293 7.08 14.65 14.04
CA PRO A 293 6.87 15.89 13.30
C PRO A 293 7.06 15.71 11.80
N VAL A 294 6.20 16.32 11.01
CA VAL A 294 6.26 16.30 9.54
C VAL A 294 6.66 17.67 9.03
N VAL A 295 7.59 17.70 8.07
CA VAL A 295 7.90 18.85 7.22
C VAL A 295 7.65 18.42 5.77
N SER A 296 6.75 19.10 5.06
CA SER A 296 6.29 18.64 3.75
C SER A 296 6.08 19.79 2.78
N THR A 297 6.31 19.54 1.50
CA THR A 297 5.70 20.36 0.44
C THR A 297 4.17 20.25 0.49
N ARG A 298 3.46 21.29 0.03
CA ARG A 298 1.99 21.31 -0.07
C ARG A 298 1.50 20.47 -1.23
N VAL A 299 1.30 19.18 -0.99
CA VAL A 299 0.85 18.21 -1.99
C VAL A 299 -0.27 17.32 -1.49
N GLY A 300 -1.24 17.08 -2.33
CA GLY A 300 -2.34 16.18 -2.04
C GLY A 300 -3.09 16.54 -0.75
N LEU A 301 -3.17 15.61 0.20
CA LEU A 301 -3.89 15.85 1.45
C LEU A 301 -3.11 16.67 2.50
N VAL A 302 -1.87 17.10 2.22
CA VAL A 302 -1.04 17.85 3.19
C VAL A 302 -1.74 19.14 3.64
N ASP A 303 -2.25 19.93 2.70
CA ASP A 303 -2.97 21.19 3.00
C ASP A 303 -4.26 20.97 3.81
N LEU A 304 -4.86 19.80 3.68
CA LEU A 304 -6.09 19.44 4.42
C LEU A 304 -5.80 18.86 5.81
N THR A 305 -4.53 18.59 6.09
CA THR A 305 -4.08 17.81 7.24
C THR A 305 -3.18 18.59 8.16
N ILE A 306 -2.18 19.30 7.60
CA ILE A 306 -1.20 20.05 8.35
C ILE A 306 -1.67 21.49 8.58
N VAL A 307 -1.65 21.88 9.84
CA VAL A 307 -1.79 23.29 10.28
C VAL A 307 -0.40 23.72 10.74
N ASN A 308 0.24 24.61 9.98
CA ASN A 308 1.61 25.08 10.21
C ASN A 308 1.83 25.53 11.65
N GLY A 309 2.91 25.05 12.27
CA GLY A 309 3.31 25.37 13.63
C GLY A 309 2.46 24.70 14.73
N ARG A 310 1.41 23.94 14.37
CA ARG A 310 0.54 23.27 15.32
C ARG A 310 0.73 21.75 15.33
N ASN A 311 0.54 21.09 14.18
CA ASN A 311 0.61 19.63 14.07
C ASN A 311 1.58 19.15 12.96
N GLY A 312 2.40 20.04 12.47
CA GLY A 312 3.39 19.84 11.41
C GLY A 312 3.75 21.12 10.72
N PHE A 313 4.54 21.02 9.68
CA PHE A 313 4.94 22.15 8.84
C PHE A 313 4.76 21.82 7.36
N SER A 314 4.26 22.78 6.60
CA SER A 314 4.17 22.68 5.14
C SER A 314 4.68 23.96 4.48
N ALA A 315 5.26 23.82 3.31
CA ALA A 315 5.76 24.93 2.50
C ALA A 315 5.31 24.74 1.03
N ASP A 316 5.28 25.82 0.28
CA ASP A 316 4.97 25.75 -1.15
C ASP A 316 6.04 24.95 -1.91
N LEU A 317 5.68 24.48 -3.11
CA LEU A 317 6.66 23.81 -3.96
C LEU A 317 7.82 24.76 -4.23
N ASP A 318 9.04 24.25 -4.12
CA ASP A 318 10.30 24.98 -4.30
C ASP A 318 10.63 26.07 -3.25
N ASP A 319 9.83 26.22 -2.20
CA ASP A 319 10.15 27.05 -1.05
C ASP A 319 11.13 26.32 -0.11
N ILE A 320 12.39 26.25 -0.57
CA ILE A 320 13.47 25.57 0.14
C ILE A 320 13.74 26.22 1.50
N GLU A 321 13.71 27.57 1.54
CA GLU A 321 14.01 28.32 2.75
C GLU A 321 13.06 27.97 3.90
N SER A 322 11.74 27.90 3.62
CA SER A 322 10.76 27.51 4.64
C SER A 322 10.96 26.06 5.10
N LEU A 323 11.22 25.12 4.17
CA LEU A 323 11.49 23.72 4.55
C LEU A 323 12.71 23.61 5.46
N VAL A 324 13.82 24.31 5.11
CA VAL A 324 15.05 24.31 5.90
C VAL A 324 14.86 24.99 7.25
N ARG A 325 14.16 26.14 7.28
CA ARG A 325 13.85 26.85 8.53
C ARG A 325 13.07 25.97 9.48
N HIS A 326 12.04 25.24 9.03
CA HIS A 326 11.26 24.34 9.87
C HIS A 326 12.05 23.14 10.38
N LEU A 327 12.95 22.58 9.56
CA LEU A 327 13.89 21.55 10.03
C LEU A 327 14.83 22.11 11.11
N GLY A 328 15.33 23.35 10.95
CA GLY A 328 16.15 24.06 11.93
C GLY A 328 15.42 24.25 13.27
N GLU A 329 14.20 24.79 13.24
CA GLU A 329 13.35 24.96 14.43
C GLU A 329 13.13 23.64 15.18
N LEU A 330 12.89 22.56 14.44
CA LEU A 330 12.74 21.22 15.02
C LEU A 330 14.08 20.67 15.55
N SER A 331 15.21 20.97 14.93
CA SER A 331 16.53 20.51 15.39
C SER A 331 16.93 21.12 16.72
N GLU A 332 16.62 22.42 16.92
CA GLU A 332 16.98 23.20 18.09
C GLU A 332 16.10 22.88 19.32
N SER A 333 14.85 22.47 19.11
CA SER A 333 13.89 22.33 20.21
C SER A 333 13.25 20.95 20.31
N ARG A 334 13.73 20.13 21.24
CA ARG A 334 13.07 18.85 21.60
C ARG A 334 11.64 19.06 22.15
N ALA A 335 11.41 20.18 22.83
CA ALA A 335 10.08 20.53 23.34
C ALA A 335 9.10 20.79 22.20
N LEU A 336 9.54 21.52 21.15
CA LEU A 336 8.75 21.76 19.96
C LEU A 336 8.44 20.44 19.23
N ARG A 337 9.45 19.57 19.03
CA ARG A 337 9.21 18.24 18.43
C ARG A 337 8.12 17.47 19.16
N ARG A 338 8.14 17.44 20.48
CA ARG A 338 7.13 16.76 21.29
C ARG A 338 5.75 17.39 21.16
N ALA A 339 5.67 18.72 21.21
CA ALA A 339 4.39 19.44 21.12
C ALA A 339 3.73 19.22 19.74
N ILE A 340 4.49 19.37 18.65
CA ILE A 340 4.04 19.13 17.28
C ILE A 340 3.64 17.66 17.09
N GLY A 341 4.44 16.72 17.57
CA GLY A 341 4.15 15.28 17.49
C GLY A 341 2.86 14.89 18.21
N ALA A 342 2.65 15.37 19.43
CA ALA A 342 1.43 15.12 20.19
C ALA A 342 0.19 15.71 19.50
N ALA A 343 0.29 16.93 18.97
CA ALA A 343 -0.81 17.57 18.23
C ALA A 343 -1.08 16.87 16.89
N ALA A 344 -0.03 16.34 16.24
CA ALA A 344 -0.14 15.52 15.04
C ALA A 344 -0.93 14.23 15.33
N ARG A 345 -0.57 13.52 16.38
CA ARG A 345 -1.29 12.31 16.85
C ARG A 345 -2.76 12.60 17.14
N ALA A 346 -3.05 13.65 17.92
CA ALA A 346 -4.42 14.05 18.23
C ALA A 346 -5.24 14.35 16.96
N SER A 347 -4.62 14.97 15.93
CA SER A 347 -5.27 15.21 14.65
C SER A 347 -5.61 13.92 13.90
N VAL A 348 -4.74 12.90 14.00
CA VAL A 348 -4.99 11.57 13.42
C VAL A 348 -6.18 10.91 14.10
N GLU A 349 -6.19 10.84 15.43
CA GLU A 349 -7.25 10.19 16.20
C GLU A 349 -8.62 10.81 15.96
N GLN A 350 -8.65 12.14 15.86
CA GLN A 350 -9.90 12.89 15.71
C GLN A 350 -10.48 12.87 14.29
N ARG A 351 -9.64 12.83 13.23
CA ARG A 351 -10.10 13.15 11.87
C ARG A 351 -9.51 12.32 10.74
N LEU A 352 -8.41 11.58 10.97
CA LEU A 352 -7.59 11.01 9.91
C LEU A 352 -7.37 9.50 10.06
N SER A 353 -8.00 8.85 11.04
CA SER A 353 -8.03 7.39 11.11
C SER A 353 -8.94 6.82 9.99
N TRP A 354 -8.74 5.58 9.61
CA TRP A 354 -9.61 4.91 8.66
C TRP A 354 -11.08 4.93 9.10
N ASP A 355 -11.35 4.76 10.39
CA ASP A 355 -12.71 4.81 10.93
C ASP A 355 -13.37 6.18 10.71
N GLN A 356 -12.58 7.26 10.75
CA GLN A 356 -13.05 8.63 10.51
C GLN A 356 -13.19 8.99 9.04
N THR A 357 -12.61 8.24 8.12
CA THR A 357 -12.62 8.58 6.69
C THR A 357 -13.53 7.67 5.87
N LEU A 358 -13.61 6.38 6.22
CA LEU A 358 -14.32 5.39 5.42
C LEU A 358 -15.86 5.53 5.46
N HIS A 359 -16.43 6.18 6.49
CA HIS A 359 -17.89 6.46 6.49
C HIS A 359 -18.34 7.23 5.24
N LYS A 360 -17.45 8.02 4.62
CA LYS A 360 -17.76 8.76 3.38
C LYS A 360 -17.96 7.85 2.17
N LEU A 361 -17.52 6.59 2.24
CA LEU A 361 -17.84 5.59 1.21
C LEU A 361 -19.28 5.07 1.28
N GLU A 362 -20.00 5.31 2.36
CA GLU A 362 -21.38 4.82 2.50
C GLU A 362 -22.29 5.31 1.39
N ALA A 363 -22.20 6.60 1.03
CA ALA A 363 -23.03 7.17 -0.01
C ALA A 363 -22.75 6.60 -1.42
N PRO A 364 -21.48 6.54 -1.91
CA PRO A 364 -21.20 5.88 -3.18
C PRO A 364 -21.54 4.39 -3.16
N LEU A 365 -21.30 3.67 -2.08
CA LEU A 365 -21.67 2.26 -1.95
C LEU A 365 -23.20 2.07 -2.02
N ALA A 366 -23.98 2.90 -1.35
CA ALA A 366 -25.45 2.85 -1.43
C ALA A 366 -25.96 3.11 -2.86
N ARG A 367 -25.33 4.02 -3.62
CA ARG A 367 -25.66 4.22 -5.04
C ARG A 367 -25.33 2.99 -5.89
N MET A 368 -24.24 2.26 -5.55
CA MET A 368 -23.91 1.01 -6.22
C MET A 368 -24.93 -0.09 -5.93
N GLU A 369 -25.38 -0.22 -4.68
CA GLU A 369 -26.46 -1.14 -4.31
C GLU A 369 -27.72 -0.86 -5.12
N ALA A 370 -28.11 0.41 -5.23
CA ALA A 370 -29.28 0.82 -5.99
C ALA A 370 -29.16 0.49 -7.49
N ARG A 371 -27.94 0.59 -8.06
CA ARG A 371 -27.66 0.26 -9.48
C ARG A 371 -27.59 -1.25 -9.73
N ALA A 372 -26.99 -2.00 -8.81
CA ALA A 372 -26.94 -3.45 -8.91
C ALA A 372 -28.34 -4.07 -8.94
N GLY A 373 -29.31 -3.29 -8.42
CA GLY A 373 -30.67 -3.74 -8.28
C GLY A 373 -30.74 -4.91 -7.31
N ARG A 374 -31.96 -5.38 -7.02
CA ARG A 374 -32.17 -6.68 -6.38
C ARG A 374 -32.05 -7.80 -7.44
N SER A 375 -31.06 -7.72 -8.30
CA SER A 375 -30.69 -8.81 -9.17
C SER A 375 -30.10 -9.92 -8.30
N GLY A 376 -30.93 -10.53 -7.50
CA GLY A 376 -30.68 -11.85 -6.95
C GLY A 376 -30.57 -12.83 -8.10
N ALA A 377 -29.59 -12.69 -8.97
CA ALA A 377 -29.14 -13.77 -9.78
C ALA A 377 -28.77 -14.86 -8.79
N ALA A 378 -29.63 -15.87 -8.68
CA ALA A 378 -29.42 -17.05 -7.86
C ALA A 378 -28.16 -17.74 -8.41
N THR A 379 -27.00 -17.23 -8.00
CA THR A 379 -25.71 -17.87 -8.29
C THR A 379 -25.80 -19.24 -7.65
N SER A 380 -25.69 -20.31 -8.44
CA SER A 380 -25.87 -21.65 -7.91
C SER A 380 -24.86 -21.87 -6.77
N LEU A 381 -25.27 -22.54 -5.71
CA LEU A 381 -24.40 -22.91 -4.59
C LEU A 381 -23.12 -23.60 -5.08
N ALA A 382 -23.16 -24.33 -6.20
CA ALA A 382 -22.02 -24.96 -6.83
C ALA A 382 -21.00 -23.94 -7.36
N SER A 383 -21.46 -22.83 -7.98
CA SER A 383 -20.57 -21.76 -8.47
C SER A 383 -19.91 -20.98 -7.32
N LEU A 384 -20.64 -20.78 -6.21
CA LEU A 384 -20.10 -20.17 -4.99
C LEU A 384 -19.06 -21.03 -4.31
N ASN A 385 -19.30 -22.35 -4.20
CA ASN A 385 -18.34 -23.30 -3.63
C ASN A 385 -17.06 -23.39 -4.49
N LEU A 386 -17.22 -23.41 -5.81
CA LEU A 386 -16.07 -23.39 -6.73
C LEU A 386 -15.26 -22.09 -6.60
N ALA A 387 -15.95 -20.95 -6.55
CA ALA A 387 -15.31 -19.65 -6.38
C ALA A 387 -14.52 -19.56 -5.06
N SER A 388 -15.13 -20.03 -3.96
CA SER A 388 -14.48 -20.07 -2.64
C SER A 388 -13.24 -20.97 -2.62
N GLN A 389 -13.30 -22.16 -3.21
CA GLN A 389 -12.16 -23.08 -3.33
C GLN A 389 -11.03 -22.51 -4.19
N LEU A 390 -11.36 -21.85 -5.31
CA LEU A 390 -10.39 -21.23 -6.20
C LEU A 390 -9.71 -20.02 -5.51
N LEU A 391 -10.46 -19.20 -4.78
CA LEU A 391 -9.90 -18.06 -4.03
C LEU A 391 -8.98 -18.55 -2.91
N GLY A 392 -9.37 -19.56 -2.15
CA GLY A 392 -8.52 -20.18 -1.13
C GLY A 392 -7.18 -20.67 -1.70
N ALA A 393 -7.20 -21.36 -2.83
CA ALA A 393 -5.99 -21.82 -3.52
C ALA A 393 -5.10 -20.65 -4.00
N VAL A 394 -5.70 -19.56 -4.49
CA VAL A 394 -4.98 -18.36 -4.96
C VAL A 394 -4.30 -17.63 -3.81
N TYR A 395 -4.97 -17.43 -2.68
CA TYR A 395 -4.38 -16.75 -1.52
C TYR A 395 -3.21 -17.54 -0.93
N THR A 396 -3.31 -18.87 -0.88
CA THR A 396 -2.21 -19.73 -0.46
C THR A 396 -1.00 -19.58 -1.39
N MET A 397 -1.23 -19.56 -2.70
CA MET A 397 -0.18 -19.43 -3.69
C MET A 397 0.51 -18.05 -3.65
N ASP A 398 -0.24 -16.96 -3.49
CA ASP A 398 0.34 -15.61 -3.41
C ASP A 398 1.22 -15.46 -2.17
N GLY A 399 0.82 -16.00 -1.03
CA GLY A 399 1.63 -16.03 0.19
C GLY A 399 2.92 -16.83 0.05
N LEU A 400 2.85 -18.03 -0.52
CA LEU A 400 4.00 -18.88 -0.79
C LEU A 400 4.96 -18.28 -1.81
N LEU A 401 4.45 -17.73 -2.92
CA LEU A 401 5.26 -17.07 -3.94
C LEU A 401 5.98 -15.84 -3.37
N TRP A 402 5.31 -15.06 -2.53
CA TRP A 402 5.93 -13.91 -1.88
C TRP A 402 7.05 -14.34 -0.94
N ALA A 403 6.84 -15.39 -0.13
CA ALA A 403 7.85 -15.94 0.76
C ALA A 403 9.07 -16.47 -0.02
N MET A 404 8.84 -17.21 -1.10
CA MET A 404 9.89 -17.76 -1.96
C MET A 404 10.66 -16.66 -2.71
N MET A 405 9.98 -15.67 -3.27
CA MET A 405 10.62 -14.55 -3.97
C MET A 405 11.42 -13.67 -3.02
N SER A 406 10.93 -13.46 -1.82
CA SER A 406 11.64 -12.68 -0.80
C SER A 406 12.87 -13.40 -0.29
N TRP A 407 12.83 -14.72 -0.16
CA TRP A 407 13.99 -15.55 0.14
C TRP A 407 15.02 -15.54 -0.99
N TRP A 408 14.58 -15.77 -2.23
CA TRP A 408 15.46 -15.81 -3.41
C TRP A 408 16.17 -14.46 -3.67
N ARG A 409 15.52 -13.35 -3.32
CA ARG A 409 16.09 -12.00 -3.41
C ARG A 409 16.96 -11.61 -2.20
N GLY A 410 17.19 -12.53 -1.26
CA GLY A 410 17.94 -12.25 -0.04
C GLY A 410 17.24 -11.29 0.94
N LEU A 411 15.97 -10.97 0.70
CA LEU A 411 15.18 -10.05 1.54
C LEU A 411 14.77 -10.68 2.88
N MET A 412 14.86 -12.01 2.99
CA MET A 412 14.63 -12.72 4.25
C MET A 412 15.52 -13.96 4.36
N SER A 413 15.83 -14.34 5.60
CA SER A 413 16.58 -15.58 5.86
C SER A 413 15.74 -16.80 5.50
N SER A 414 16.41 -17.91 5.16
CA SER A 414 15.77 -19.21 4.89
C SER A 414 14.85 -19.68 6.02
N ARG A 415 15.17 -19.31 7.28
CA ARG A 415 14.34 -19.65 8.47
C ARG A 415 13.02 -18.87 8.49
N VAL A 416 13.03 -17.59 8.09
CA VAL A 416 11.80 -16.77 8.03
C VAL A 416 10.94 -17.20 6.86
N ALA A 417 11.53 -17.45 5.69
CA ALA A 417 10.82 -17.98 4.52
C ALA A 417 10.17 -19.33 4.81
N PHE A 418 10.90 -20.25 5.49
CA PHE A 418 10.39 -21.55 5.89
C PHE A 418 9.23 -21.44 6.89
N ARG A 419 9.32 -20.56 7.89
CA ARG A 419 8.23 -20.34 8.86
C ARG A 419 6.98 -19.75 8.21
N MET A 420 7.13 -18.86 7.24
CA MET A 420 6.00 -18.31 6.48
C MET A 420 5.38 -19.39 5.59
N ALA A 421 6.18 -20.22 4.94
CA ALA A 421 5.70 -21.36 4.17
C ALA A 421 4.97 -22.36 5.06
N LEU A 422 5.49 -22.61 6.27
CA LEU A 422 4.87 -23.50 7.26
C LEU A 422 3.54 -22.94 7.79
N ALA A 423 3.46 -21.64 8.06
CA ALA A 423 2.22 -20.99 8.48
C ALA A 423 1.14 -21.02 7.38
N CYS A 424 1.53 -20.86 6.12
CA CYS A 424 0.64 -21.07 4.98
C CYS A 424 0.19 -22.53 4.88
N TRP A 425 1.10 -23.48 5.16
CA TRP A 425 0.83 -24.92 5.16
C TRP A 425 -0.16 -25.33 6.25
N GLU A 426 0.07 -24.88 7.48
CA GLU A 426 -0.78 -25.20 8.64
C GLU A 426 -2.19 -24.60 8.53
N GLY A 427 -2.33 -23.47 7.82
CA GLY A 427 -3.62 -22.81 7.59
C GLY A 427 -4.51 -23.44 6.52
N TYR A 428 -3.96 -24.24 5.59
CA TYR A 428 -4.68 -24.66 4.37
C TYR A 428 -4.67 -26.18 4.07
N GLY A 429 -4.01 -26.99 4.86
CA GLY A 429 -3.92 -28.43 4.64
C GLY A 429 -2.99 -28.85 3.49
N ALA A 430 -2.36 -30.02 3.65
CA ALA A 430 -1.29 -30.52 2.78
C ALA A 430 -1.67 -30.71 1.29
N GLY A 431 -2.93 -30.99 0.99
CA GLY A 431 -3.40 -31.26 -0.37
C GLY A 431 -3.45 -30.03 -1.28
N ASP A 432 -3.72 -28.85 -0.73
CA ASP A 432 -3.85 -27.61 -1.51
C ASP A 432 -2.48 -26.99 -1.79
N VAL A 433 -1.55 -27.09 -0.84
CA VAL A 433 -0.16 -26.68 -1.02
C VAL A 433 0.54 -27.54 -2.07
N TRP A 434 0.31 -28.84 -2.07
CA TRP A 434 0.89 -29.77 -3.06
C TRP A 434 0.38 -29.49 -4.48
N ARG A 435 -0.89 -29.21 -4.66
CA ARG A 435 -1.46 -28.77 -5.95
C ARG A 435 -0.88 -27.43 -6.41
N GLY A 436 -0.69 -26.48 -5.50
CA GLY A 436 -0.04 -25.19 -5.77
C GLY A 436 1.42 -25.36 -6.22
N LEU A 437 2.20 -26.20 -5.56
CA LEU A 437 3.59 -26.50 -5.92
C LEU A 437 3.71 -27.18 -7.29
N GLN A 438 2.81 -28.11 -7.64
CA GLN A 438 2.79 -28.74 -8.96
C GLN A 438 2.50 -27.74 -10.10
N LEU A 439 1.66 -26.73 -9.86
CA LEU A 439 1.38 -25.68 -10.82
C LEU A 439 2.57 -24.73 -11.00
N ILE A 440 3.30 -24.42 -9.93
CA ILE A 440 4.51 -23.59 -9.96
C ILE A 440 5.62 -24.28 -10.73
N THR A 441 5.86 -25.58 -10.46
CA THR A 441 6.90 -26.35 -11.16
C THR A 441 6.60 -26.50 -12.64
N ARG A 442 5.35 -26.71 -13.04
CA ARG A 442 4.95 -26.77 -14.46
C ARG A 442 5.09 -25.43 -15.19
N SER A 443 4.81 -24.30 -14.52
CA SER A 443 4.99 -22.96 -15.13
C SER A 443 6.45 -22.55 -15.24
N SER A 444 7.28 -22.91 -14.28
CA SER A 444 8.74 -22.67 -14.29
C SER A 444 9.44 -23.49 -15.36
N PHE A 445 9.00 -24.72 -15.59
CA PHE A 445 9.53 -25.57 -16.66
C PHE A 445 9.19 -25.03 -18.06
N ARG A 446 7.98 -24.51 -18.26
CA ARG A 446 7.59 -23.84 -19.54
C ARG A 446 8.37 -22.55 -19.77
N ALA A 447 8.60 -21.74 -18.75
CA ALA A 447 9.38 -20.50 -18.88
C ALA A 447 10.86 -20.75 -19.19
N ASN A 448 11.46 -21.80 -18.61
CA ASN A 448 12.83 -22.21 -18.94
C ASN A 448 12.94 -22.86 -20.34
N SER A 449 11.96 -23.62 -20.75
CA SER A 449 11.90 -24.17 -22.12
C SER A 449 11.81 -23.05 -23.17
N MET A 450 10.94 -22.04 -22.97
CA MET A 450 10.85 -20.88 -23.86
C MET A 450 12.14 -20.04 -23.90
N ARG A 451 12.85 -19.86 -22.75
CA ARG A 451 14.15 -19.17 -22.76
C ARG A 451 15.23 -19.94 -23.51
N LYS A 452 15.21 -21.25 -23.44
CA LYS A 452 16.18 -22.09 -24.16
C LYS A 452 15.94 -22.05 -25.67
N THR A 453 14.67 -22.10 -26.09
CA THR A 453 14.30 -21.99 -27.53
C THR A 453 14.67 -20.61 -28.10
N LEU A 454 14.43 -19.52 -27.37
CA LEU A 454 14.79 -18.17 -27.79
C LEU A 454 16.32 -17.91 -27.81
N SER A 455 17.09 -18.59 -26.94
CA SER A 455 18.56 -18.50 -27.01
C SER A 455 19.17 -19.36 -28.13
N GLU A 456 18.52 -20.43 -28.53
CA GLU A 456 18.93 -21.27 -29.65
C GLU A 456 18.58 -20.59 -30.99
N GLU A 457 17.43 -19.94 -31.12
CA GLU A 457 17.07 -19.16 -32.33
C GLU A 457 17.94 -17.90 -32.53
N GLN A 458 18.45 -17.28 -31.44
CA GLN A 458 19.39 -16.15 -31.54
C GLN A 458 20.82 -16.59 -31.87
N ALA A 459 21.19 -17.85 -31.64
CA ALA A 459 22.49 -18.39 -31.97
C ALA A 459 22.57 -18.89 -33.42
N GLU A 460 21.44 -19.28 -34.05
CA GLU A 460 21.37 -19.74 -35.43
C GLU A 460 21.11 -18.62 -36.47
N GLY A 461 20.70 -17.41 -36.03
CA GLY A 461 20.42 -16.25 -36.88
C GLY A 461 21.58 -15.26 -37.07
N GLY A 462 22.79 -15.58 -36.60
CA GLY A 462 23.99 -14.71 -36.63
C GLY A 462 25.15 -15.30 -37.43
N GLY A 463 24.87 -16.00 -38.53
CA GLY A 463 25.86 -16.50 -39.47
C GLY A 463 25.72 -15.87 -40.85
#